data_042f592a6362e6f6b37ebf04b6e9a908
#
_entry.id   042f592a6362e6f6b37ebf04b6e9a908
#
_cell.length_a   1.000
_cell.length_b   1.000
_cell.length_c   1.000
_cell.angle_alpha   90.00
_cell.angle_beta   90.00
_cell.angle_gamma   90.00
#
_symmetry.space_group_name_H-M   'P 1'
#
loop_
_entity.id
_entity.type
_entity.pdbx_description
1 polymer ?
#
loop_
_entity_poly.entity_id
_entity_poly.type
_entity_poly.pdbx_seq_one_letter_code
_entity_poly.pdbx_strand_id
1 'polypeptide(L)'
;MRAAENRADDIESVKSQYRTIIATAPISAIVAGSEWYPRVQDMAHEFANTFGVSLEAAASVLAAFSPLTSWARNVFLATEFFHGRPTRTLPSSIATAQRATTMGFAAFGKDATKTHAFARNIAGDLDGFVTIDSWMVKASGIGGPPQVNNDSEYMLLSQAVIEVAEEFALQPAVAQAIIWVAVRGSAV
;
A
#
# COMPACT_ATOMS: atom_id res chain seq x y z
N MET A 1 31.34 -5.41 8.49
CA MET A 1 30.98 -4.99 9.85
C MET A 1 30.30 -3.61 9.83
N ARG A 2 30.95 -2.50 9.55
CA ARG A 2 30.33 -1.14 9.58
C ARG A 2 29.01 -0.97 8.79
N ALA A 3 28.86 -1.57 7.61
CA ALA A 3 27.63 -1.43 6.80
C ALA A 3 26.43 -2.18 7.41
N ALA A 4 26.67 -3.29 8.11
CA ALA A 4 25.63 -4.04 8.80
C ALA A 4 25.21 -3.35 10.12
N GLU A 5 26.17 -2.76 10.84
CA GLU A 5 25.91 -1.96 12.03
C GLU A 5 25.09 -0.70 11.71
N ASN A 6 25.46 0.06 10.64
CA ASN A 6 24.68 1.21 10.20
C ASN A 6 23.24 0.83 9.81
N ARG A 7 23.06 -0.33 9.16
CA ARG A 7 21.72 -0.79 8.75
C ARG A 7 20.86 -1.21 9.96
N ALA A 8 21.46 -1.77 11.00
CA ALA A 8 20.75 -2.10 12.23
C ALA A 8 20.30 -0.82 12.96
N ASP A 9 21.16 0.18 13.03
CA ASP A 9 20.85 1.47 13.64
C ASP A 9 19.75 2.20 12.84
N ASP A 10 19.78 2.13 11.51
CA ASP A 10 18.75 2.72 10.64
C ASP A 10 17.38 2.06 10.86
N ILE A 11 17.31 0.73 10.96
CA ILE A 11 16.02 0.04 11.16
C ILE A 11 15.43 0.34 12.54
N GLU A 12 16.25 0.38 13.60
CA GLU A 12 15.79 0.71 14.95
C GLU A 12 15.28 2.17 15.04
N SER A 13 15.92 3.09 14.34
CA SER A 13 15.46 4.47 14.22
C SER A 13 14.07 4.53 13.57
N VAL A 14 13.87 3.84 12.45
CA VAL A 14 12.57 3.78 11.75
C VAL A 14 11.50 3.13 12.62
N LYS A 15 11.81 2.00 13.27
CA LYS A 15 10.90 1.33 14.21
C LYS A 15 10.48 2.26 15.35
N SER A 16 11.40 3.02 15.90
CA SER A 16 11.11 3.99 16.96
C SER A 16 10.09 5.05 16.48
N GLN A 17 10.25 5.55 15.25
CA GLN A 17 9.28 6.49 14.65
C GLN A 17 7.92 5.85 14.47
N TYR A 18 7.84 4.69 13.81
CA TYR A 18 6.57 3.99 13.56
C TYR A 18 5.86 3.60 14.86
N ARG A 19 6.60 3.09 15.86
CA ARG A 19 6.09 2.78 17.20
C ARG A 19 5.48 4.02 17.86
N THR A 20 6.20 5.15 17.82
CA THR A 20 5.72 6.42 18.39
C THR A 20 4.44 6.86 17.70
N ILE A 21 4.36 6.79 16.38
CA ILE A 21 3.17 7.19 15.62
C ILE A 21 1.97 6.32 16.02
N ILE A 22 2.10 4.99 16.07
CA ILE A 22 1.00 4.11 16.48
C ILE A 22 0.58 4.39 17.93
N ALA A 23 1.54 4.49 18.84
CA ALA A 23 1.27 4.69 20.26
C ALA A 23 0.60 6.04 20.58
N THR A 24 0.83 7.07 19.76
CA THR A 24 0.28 8.42 19.94
C THR A 24 -0.83 8.78 18.96
N ALA A 25 -1.18 7.87 18.04
CA ALA A 25 -2.23 8.11 17.06
C ALA A 25 -3.57 8.41 17.74
N PRO A 26 -4.34 9.41 17.27
CA PRO A 26 -5.67 9.63 17.77
C PRO A 26 -6.57 8.41 17.46
N ILE A 27 -7.53 8.13 18.31
CA ILE A 27 -8.45 6.99 18.16
C ILE A 27 -9.11 6.97 16.77
N SER A 28 -9.45 8.14 16.23
CA SER A 28 -10.01 8.26 14.88
C SER A 28 -9.07 7.76 13.78
N ALA A 29 -7.76 7.97 13.91
CA ALA A 29 -6.78 7.46 12.97
C ALA A 29 -6.58 5.93 13.11
N ILE A 30 -6.60 5.43 14.34
CA ILE A 30 -6.55 3.99 14.61
C ILE A 30 -7.75 3.29 13.97
N VAL A 31 -8.96 3.76 14.23
CA VAL A 31 -10.19 3.20 13.65
C VAL A 31 -10.15 3.26 12.12
N ALA A 32 -9.87 4.45 11.56
CA ALA A 32 -9.84 4.62 10.11
C ALA A 32 -8.76 3.77 9.41
N GLY A 33 -7.58 3.62 10.02
CA GLY A 33 -6.52 2.75 9.52
C GLY A 33 -6.87 1.27 9.61
N SER A 34 -7.46 0.83 10.75
CA SER A 34 -7.87 -0.56 10.93
C SER A 34 -9.00 -0.98 9.99
N GLU A 35 -9.88 -0.06 9.61
CA GLU A 35 -10.99 -0.33 8.68
C GLU A 35 -10.62 -0.11 7.21
N TRP A 36 -9.43 0.41 6.91
CA TRP A 36 -9.04 0.76 5.54
C TRP A 36 -9.04 -0.45 4.61
N TYR A 37 -8.23 -1.46 4.90
CA TYR A 37 -8.15 -2.65 4.05
C TYR A 37 -9.43 -3.48 4.03
N PRO A 38 -10.15 -3.73 5.13
CA PRO A 38 -11.48 -4.36 5.07
C PRO A 38 -12.42 -3.70 4.07
N ARG A 39 -12.56 -2.37 4.10
CA ARG A 39 -13.42 -1.62 3.16
C ARG A 39 -12.96 -1.73 1.71
N VAL A 40 -11.65 -1.72 1.48
CA VAL A 40 -11.09 -1.83 0.13
C VAL A 40 -11.22 -3.24 -0.42
N GLN A 41 -11.14 -4.26 0.44
CA GLN A 41 -11.40 -5.66 0.10
C GLN A 41 -12.85 -5.87 -0.30
N ASP A 42 -13.81 -5.36 0.49
CA ASP A 42 -15.23 -5.42 0.15
C ASP A 42 -15.49 -4.83 -1.23
N MET A 43 -14.89 -3.68 -1.51
CA MET A 43 -14.97 -3.03 -2.83
C MET A 43 -14.36 -3.89 -3.94
N ALA A 44 -13.21 -4.52 -3.72
CA ALA A 44 -12.60 -5.40 -4.70
C ALA A 44 -13.46 -6.64 -4.97
N HIS A 45 -14.11 -7.19 -3.96
CA HIS A 45 -15.10 -8.27 -4.12
C HIS A 45 -16.32 -7.81 -4.92
N GLU A 46 -16.83 -6.60 -4.66
CA GLU A 46 -17.93 -6.01 -5.45
C GLU A 46 -17.54 -5.85 -6.92
N PHE A 47 -16.34 -5.33 -7.21
CA PHE A 47 -15.82 -5.24 -8.57
C PHE A 47 -15.70 -6.63 -9.23
N ALA A 48 -15.13 -7.61 -8.52
CA ALA A 48 -14.98 -8.97 -9.03
C ALA A 48 -16.33 -9.57 -9.42
N ASN A 49 -17.32 -9.43 -8.57
CA ASN A 49 -18.68 -9.93 -8.81
C ASN A 49 -19.39 -9.18 -9.94
N THR A 50 -19.30 -7.84 -9.94
CA THR A 50 -20.00 -6.98 -10.92
C THR A 50 -19.48 -7.18 -12.34
N PHE A 51 -18.16 -7.33 -12.48
CA PHE A 51 -17.52 -7.42 -13.81
C PHE A 51 -17.13 -8.85 -14.21
N GLY A 52 -17.43 -9.85 -13.38
CA GLY A 52 -17.17 -11.27 -13.69
C GLY A 52 -15.68 -11.59 -13.81
N VAL A 53 -14.84 -10.92 -13.02
CA VAL A 53 -13.39 -11.15 -12.97
C VAL A 53 -12.98 -11.79 -11.64
N SER A 54 -11.75 -12.32 -11.55
CA SER A 54 -11.23 -12.81 -10.28
C SER A 54 -10.98 -11.66 -9.30
N LEU A 55 -11.01 -11.93 -7.98
CA LEU A 55 -10.63 -10.97 -6.95
C LEU A 55 -9.22 -10.42 -7.19
N GLU A 56 -8.30 -11.29 -7.57
CA GLU A 56 -6.92 -10.92 -7.89
C GLU A 56 -6.86 -9.91 -9.05
N ALA A 57 -7.65 -10.12 -10.11
CA ALA A 57 -7.73 -9.18 -11.24
C ALA A 57 -8.34 -7.84 -10.80
N ALA A 58 -9.45 -7.86 -10.05
CA ALA A 58 -10.09 -6.65 -9.54
C ALA A 58 -9.13 -5.83 -8.65
N ALA A 59 -8.48 -6.47 -7.67
CA ALA A 59 -7.51 -5.85 -6.79
C ALA A 59 -6.31 -5.28 -7.56
N SER A 60 -5.82 -6.01 -8.57
CA SER A 60 -4.71 -5.56 -9.41
C SER A 60 -5.07 -4.36 -10.29
N VAL A 61 -6.27 -4.30 -10.82
CA VAL A 61 -6.76 -3.14 -11.59
C VAL A 61 -6.89 -1.91 -10.68
N LEU A 62 -7.48 -2.07 -9.48
CA LEU A 62 -7.55 -1.00 -8.48
C LEU A 62 -6.16 -0.48 -8.13
N ALA A 63 -5.21 -1.38 -7.86
CA ALA A 63 -3.84 -1.00 -7.55
C ALA A 63 -3.13 -0.31 -8.74
N ALA A 64 -3.34 -0.75 -9.97
CA ALA A 64 -2.73 -0.16 -11.16
C ALA A 64 -3.10 1.31 -11.37
N PHE A 65 -4.28 1.74 -10.93
CA PHE A 65 -4.73 3.13 -11.01
C PHE A 65 -4.36 3.99 -9.78
N SER A 66 -3.72 3.41 -8.75
CA SER A 66 -3.37 4.13 -7.53
C SER A 66 -2.25 5.18 -7.67
N PRO A 67 -1.26 5.08 -8.59
CA PRO A 67 -0.18 6.04 -8.65
C PRO A 67 -0.66 7.47 -8.92
N LEU A 68 -0.26 8.41 -8.05
CA LEU A 68 -0.56 9.84 -8.14
C LEU A 68 -2.05 10.20 -8.16
N THR A 69 -2.90 9.34 -7.61
CA THR A 69 -4.36 9.49 -7.60
C THR A 69 -4.92 9.46 -6.18
N SER A 70 -5.98 10.22 -5.90
CA SER A 70 -6.79 10.02 -4.70
C SER A 70 -7.57 8.71 -4.79
N TRP A 71 -7.97 8.13 -3.65
CA TRP A 71 -8.73 6.88 -3.66
C TRP A 71 -10.04 6.99 -4.44
N ALA A 72 -10.81 8.06 -4.24
CA ALA A 72 -12.05 8.28 -4.98
C ALA A 72 -11.82 8.34 -6.51
N ARG A 73 -10.74 8.99 -6.95
CA ARG A 73 -10.37 9.04 -8.36
C ARG A 73 -9.90 7.68 -8.87
N ASN A 74 -9.19 6.91 -8.06
CA ASN A 74 -8.76 5.55 -8.38
C ASN A 74 -9.95 4.64 -8.65
N VAL A 75 -10.92 4.61 -7.73
CA VAL A 75 -12.16 3.83 -7.88
C VAL A 75 -12.93 4.24 -9.15
N PHE A 76 -13.06 5.55 -9.40
CA PHE A 76 -13.68 6.05 -10.63
C PHE A 76 -12.96 5.54 -11.88
N LEU A 77 -11.63 5.61 -11.94
CA LEU A 77 -10.84 5.13 -13.07
C LEU A 77 -10.99 3.63 -13.29
N ALA A 78 -10.98 2.84 -12.23
CA ALA A 78 -11.20 1.40 -12.30
C ALA A 78 -12.63 1.08 -12.83
N THR A 79 -13.63 1.81 -12.37
CA THR A 79 -15.02 1.68 -12.84
C THR A 79 -15.13 1.99 -14.33
N GLU A 80 -14.57 3.11 -14.79
CA GLU A 80 -14.57 3.48 -16.20
C GLU A 80 -13.85 2.44 -17.07
N PHE A 81 -12.71 1.95 -16.57
CA PHE A 81 -11.92 0.92 -17.26
C PHE A 81 -12.71 -0.37 -17.44
N PHE A 82 -13.37 -0.89 -16.41
CA PHE A 82 -14.18 -2.10 -16.51
C PHE A 82 -15.42 -1.95 -17.40
N HIS A 83 -15.94 -0.72 -17.52
CA HIS A 83 -17.00 -0.41 -18.49
C HIS A 83 -16.49 -0.20 -19.92
N GLY A 84 -15.18 -0.35 -20.17
CA GLY A 84 -14.59 -0.12 -21.50
C GLY A 84 -14.57 1.36 -21.93
N ARG A 85 -14.74 2.29 -20.98
CA ARG A 85 -14.74 3.73 -21.26
C ARG A 85 -13.31 4.30 -21.19
N PRO A 86 -13.02 5.39 -21.94
CA PRO A 86 -11.69 6.00 -21.92
C PRO A 86 -11.30 6.51 -20.53
N THR A 87 -10.14 6.07 -20.03
CA THR A 87 -9.57 6.52 -18.77
C THR A 87 -8.47 7.56 -19.04
N ARG A 88 -8.61 8.77 -18.44
CA ARG A 88 -7.58 9.82 -18.52
C ARG A 88 -6.65 9.73 -17.32
N THR A 89 -5.58 8.93 -17.47
CA THR A 89 -4.55 8.71 -16.45
C THR A 89 -3.22 8.33 -17.12
N LEU A 90 -2.22 7.90 -16.32
CA LEU A 90 -0.92 7.51 -16.84
C LEU A 90 -1.04 6.33 -17.83
N PRO A 91 -0.42 6.38 -19.01
CA PRO A 91 -0.44 5.28 -19.97
C PRO A 91 0.07 3.96 -19.37
N SER A 92 1.07 4.02 -18.49
CA SER A 92 1.60 2.85 -17.77
C SER A 92 0.55 2.20 -16.84
N SER A 93 -0.28 3.01 -16.17
CA SER A 93 -1.38 2.50 -15.34
C SER A 93 -2.43 1.77 -16.18
N ILE A 94 -2.81 2.33 -17.33
CA ILE A 94 -3.75 1.69 -18.29
C ILE A 94 -3.18 0.36 -18.78
N ALA A 95 -1.92 0.34 -19.23
CA ALA A 95 -1.27 -0.86 -19.72
C ALA A 95 -1.15 -1.95 -18.63
N THR A 96 -0.87 -1.56 -17.39
CA THR A 96 -0.85 -2.49 -16.26
C THR A 96 -2.25 -3.01 -15.94
N ALA A 97 -3.27 -2.16 -15.91
CA ALA A 97 -4.66 -2.56 -15.69
C ALA A 97 -5.13 -3.56 -16.78
N GLN A 98 -4.78 -3.32 -18.05
CA GLN A 98 -5.09 -4.25 -19.15
C GLN A 98 -4.46 -5.63 -18.93
N ARG A 99 -3.19 -5.71 -18.55
CA ARG A 99 -2.56 -6.98 -18.20
C ARG A 99 -3.19 -7.63 -16.97
N ALA A 100 -3.56 -6.83 -15.98
CA ALA A 100 -4.10 -7.30 -14.71
C ALA A 100 -5.42 -8.07 -14.87
N THR A 101 -6.24 -7.75 -15.87
CA THR A 101 -7.50 -8.48 -16.13
C THR A 101 -7.30 -9.95 -16.45
N THR A 102 -6.14 -10.34 -16.98
CA THR A 102 -5.83 -11.73 -17.36
C THR A 102 -4.73 -12.35 -16.52
N MET A 103 -3.79 -11.55 -16.02
CA MET A 103 -2.59 -12.01 -15.32
C MET A 103 -2.65 -11.79 -13.80
N GLY A 104 -3.64 -11.06 -13.29
CA GLY A 104 -3.72 -10.72 -11.88
C GLY A 104 -2.44 -10.06 -11.37
N PHE A 105 -1.89 -10.54 -10.26
CA PHE A 105 -0.65 -10.01 -9.68
C PHE A 105 0.57 -10.12 -10.58
N ALA A 106 0.60 -11.09 -11.50
CA ALA A 106 1.71 -11.22 -12.45
C ALA A 106 1.79 -10.09 -13.48
N ALA A 107 0.78 -9.20 -13.51
CA ALA A 107 0.81 -7.98 -14.34
C ALA A 107 1.85 -6.96 -13.89
N PHE A 108 2.28 -7.01 -12.62
CA PHE A 108 3.26 -6.08 -12.07
C PHE A 108 4.67 -6.55 -12.37
N GLY A 109 5.48 -5.67 -12.97
CA GLY A 109 6.90 -5.93 -13.18
C GLY A 109 7.69 -5.84 -11.86
N LYS A 110 8.95 -6.27 -11.90
CA LYS A 110 9.86 -6.25 -10.75
C LYS A 110 10.03 -4.87 -10.09
N ASP A 111 9.89 -3.80 -10.87
CA ASP A 111 10.07 -2.42 -10.38
C ASP A 111 8.75 -1.83 -9.82
N ALA A 112 7.66 -2.61 -9.81
CA ALA A 112 6.35 -2.18 -9.31
C ALA A 112 6.05 -2.68 -7.87
N THR A 113 7.09 -2.84 -7.04
CA THR A 113 7.03 -3.45 -5.70
C THR A 113 5.90 -2.87 -4.85
N LYS A 114 5.79 -1.54 -4.75
CA LYS A 114 4.72 -0.86 -4.00
C LYS A 114 3.33 -1.20 -4.53
N THR A 115 3.13 -1.10 -5.84
CA THR A 115 1.82 -1.32 -6.46
C THR A 115 1.40 -2.78 -6.38
N HIS A 116 2.37 -3.70 -6.50
CA HIS A 116 2.14 -5.13 -6.28
C HIS A 116 1.74 -5.42 -4.82
N ALA A 117 2.49 -4.90 -3.84
CA ALA A 117 2.14 -5.05 -2.43
C ALA A 117 0.73 -4.48 -2.14
N PHE A 118 0.39 -3.33 -2.72
CA PHE A 118 -0.94 -2.75 -2.57
C PHE A 118 -2.04 -3.65 -3.16
N ALA A 119 -1.82 -4.24 -4.35
CA ALA A 119 -2.76 -5.19 -4.94
C ALA A 119 -2.97 -6.42 -4.04
N ARG A 120 -1.90 -6.96 -3.45
CA ARG A 120 -1.96 -8.08 -2.50
C ARG A 120 -2.76 -7.71 -1.25
N ASN A 121 -2.50 -6.53 -0.66
CA ASN A 121 -3.24 -6.07 0.51
C ASN A 121 -4.74 -5.85 0.18
N ILE A 122 -5.09 -5.28 -0.98
CA ILE A 122 -6.48 -5.15 -1.45
C ILE A 122 -7.15 -6.52 -1.57
N ALA A 123 -6.42 -7.55 -1.99
CA ALA A 123 -6.95 -8.90 -2.13
C ALA A 123 -7.01 -9.70 -0.81
N GLY A 124 -6.56 -9.13 0.32
CA GLY A 124 -6.66 -9.74 1.64
C GLY A 124 -5.36 -10.30 2.21
N ASP A 125 -4.23 -10.19 1.52
CA ASP A 125 -2.93 -10.57 2.07
C ASP A 125 -2.39 -9.46 2.96
N LEU A 126 -2.79 -9.48 4.23
CA LEU A 126 -2.43 -8.42 5.20
C LEU A 126 -1.17 -8.73 6.00
N ASP A 127 -0.66 -9.96 5.91
CA ASP A 127 0.51 -10.43 6.66
C ASP A 127 1.78 -10.48 5.79
N GLY A 128 1.64 -10.87 4.52
CA GLY A 128 2.77 -11.12 3.63
C GLY A 128 3.34 -9.88 2.93
N PHE A 129 2.57 -8.79 2.87
CA PHE A 129 2.93 -7.60 2.11
C PHE A 129 2.65 -6.32 2.87
N VAL A 130 3.54 -5.33 2.71
CA VAL A 130 3.40 -3.98 3.28
C VAL A 130 3.54 -2.94 2.17
N THR A 131 2.56 -2.08 2.02
CA THR A 131 2.59 -1.00 1.02
C THR A 131 3.38 0.19 1.53
N ILE A 132 4.58 0.40 1.01
CA ILE A 132 5.42 1.55 1.35
C ILE A 132 5.28 2.62 0.27
N ASP A 133 4.62 3.72 0.62
CA ASP A 133 4.47 4.90 -0.22
C ASP A 133 5.25 6.11 0.34
N SER A 134 5.11 7.27 -0.29
CA SER A 134 5.77 8.51 0.14
C SER A 134 5.39 8.96 1.56
N TRP A 135 4.20 8.62 2.05
CA TRP A 135 3.78 8.93 3.41
C TRP A 135 4.46 8.03 4.43
N MET A 136 4.68 6.75 4.07
CA MET A 136 5.44 5.82 4.90
C MET A 136 6.92 6.23 4.99
N VAL A 137 7.51 6.69 3.88
CA VAL A 137 8.87 7.26 3.90
C VAL A 137 8.91 8.51 4.79
N LYS A 138 7.94 9.42 4.69
CA LYS A 138 7.84 10.58 5.56
C LYS A 138 7.69 10.19 7.04
N ALA A 139 6.88 9.18 7.32
CA ALA A 139 6.65 8.66 8.67
C ALA A 139 7.91 8.03 9.29
N SER A 140 8.80 7.48 8.48
CA SER A 140 10.03 6.82 8.95
C SER A 140 11.05 7.78 9.58
N GLY A 141 10.95 9.07 9.31
CA GLY A 141 11.94 10.07 9.75
C GLY A 141 13.27 10.02 8.98
N ILE A 142 13.41 9.14 7.99
CA ILE A 142 14.59 9.12 7.12
C ILE A 142 14.63 10.41 6.31
N GLY A 143 15.76 11.13 6.37
CA GLY A 143 15.96 12.35 5.61
C GLY A 143 16.08 12.08 4.11
N GLY A 144 15.60 13.02 3.27
CA GLY A 144 15.69 12.93 1.82
C GLY A 144 14.35 13.12 1.12
N PRO A 145 14.26 12.84 -0.20
CA PRO A 145 13.01 12.93 -0.94
C PRO A 145 12.00 11.90 -0.41
N PRO A 146 10.68 12.22 -0.37
CA PRO A 146 9.67 11.35 0.20
C PRO A 146 9.26 10.22 -0.77
N GLN A 147 10.23 9.50 -1.29
CA GLN A 147 10.02 8.37 -2.18
C GLN A 147 11.09 7.31 -1.92
N VAL A 148 10.70 6.05 -2.04
CA VAL A 148 11.65 4.93 -1.92
C VAL A 148 12.63 4.99 -3.08
N ASN A 149 13.92 5.00 -2.77
CA ASN A 149 14.97 5.17 -3.78
C ASN A 149 15.42 3.84 -4.40
N ASN A 150 15.24 2.73 -3.69
CA ASN A 150 15.67 1.40 -4.13
C ASN A 150 15.00 0.27 -3.31
N ASP A 151 15.16 -0.96 -3.78
CA ASP A 151 14.59 -2.15 -3.13
C ASP A 151 15.09 -2.37 -1.70
N SER A 152 16.35 -2.03 -1.42
CA SER A 152 16.93 -2.18 -0.07
C SER A 152 16.26 -1.28 0.95
N GLU A 153 15.94 -0.03 0.56
CA GLU A 153 15.18 0.90 1.39
C GLU A 153 13.73 0.44 1.56
N TYR A 154 13.09 -0.03 0.49
CA TYR A 154 11.75 -0.61 0.57
C TYR A 154 11.69 -1.77 1.56
N MET A 155 12.64 -2.70 1.47
CA MET A 155 12.72 -3.85 2.36
C MET A 155 12.99 -3.45 3.81
N LEU A 156 13.85 -2.46 4.05
CA LEU A 156 14.11 -1.94 5.40
C LEU A 156 12.84 -1.35 6.02
N LEU A 157 12.12 -0.50 5.29
CA LEU A 157 10.88 0.11 5.76
C LEU A 157 9.78 -0.93 5.98
N SER A 158 9.65 -1.91 5.08
CA SER A 158 8.70 -3.01 5.22
C SER A 158 8.99 -3.85 6.47
N GLN A 159 10.25 -4.21 6.69
CA GLN A 159 10.68 -4.97 7.86
C GLN A 159 10.39 -4.21 9.15
N ALA A 160 10.68 -2.91 9.19
CA ALA A 160 10.37 -2.07 10.34
C ALA A 160 8.87 -2.04 10.67
N VAL A 161 8.00 -1.99 9.65
CA VAL A 161 6.53 -2.07 9.87
C VAL A 161 6.13 -3.43 10.41
N ILE A 162 6.66 -4.53 9.86
CA ILE A 162 6.35 -5.90 10.30
C ILE A 162 6.71 -6.07 11.79
N GLU A 163 7.93 -5.71 12.17
CA GLU A 163 8.39 -5.85 13.55
C GLU A 163 7.60 -4.97 14.53
N VAL A 164 7.26 -3.74 14.15
CA VAL A 164 6.41 -2.87 14.97
C VAL A 164 4.97 -3.39 15.05
N ALA A 165 4.42 -3.96 13.98
CA ALA A 165 3.10 -4.57 13.98
C ALA A 165 3.01 -5.72 15.00
N GLU A 166 4.04 -6.57 15.09
CA GLU A 166 4.14 -7.64 16.09
C GLU A 166 4.09 -7.10 17.53
N GLU A 167 4.76 -5.98 17.80
CA GLU A 167 4.75 -5.35 19.13
C GLU A 167 3.35 -4.89 19.58
N PHE A 168 2.50 -4.50 18.61
CA PHE A 168 1.13 -4.05 18.87
C PHE A 168 0.07 -5.14 18.63
N ALA A 169 0.47 -6.37 18.34
CA ALA A 169 -0.41 -7.48 17.96
C ALA A 169 -1.34 -7.12 16.78
N LEU A 170 -0.80 -6.42 15.77
CA LEU A 170 -1.49 -6.01 14.55
C LEU A 170 -0.97 -6.82 13.34
N GLN A 171 -1.80 -6.95 12.32
CA GLN A 171 -1.32 -7.39 11.02
C GLN A 171 -0.48 -6.28 10.38
N PRO A 172 0.63 -6.58 9.67
CA PRO A 172 1.54 -5.60 9.09
C PRO A 172 0.86 -4.55 8.20
N ALA A 173 -0.05 -4.95 7.32
CA ALA A 173 -0.78 -4.01 6.47
C ALA A 173 -1.71 -3.10 7.29
N VAL A 174 -2.30 -3.59 8.38
CA VAL A 174 -3.13 -2.78 9.29
C VAL A 174 -2.27 -1.76 10.04
N ALA A 175 -1.13 -2.16 10.57
CA ALA A 175 -0.19 -1.23 11.20
C ALA A 175 0.27 -0.15 10.21
N GLN A 176 0.61 -0.54 8.98
CA GLN A 176 0.94 0.38 7.89
C GLN A 176 -0.20 1.38 7.64
N ALA A 177 -1.45 0.93 7.56
CA ALA A 177 -2.59 1.80 7.30
C ALA A 177 -2.84 2.78 8.46
N ILE A 178 -2.67 2.36 9.72
CA ILE A 178 -2.77 3.24 10.90
C ILE A 178 -1.69 4.34 10.84
N ILE A 179 -0.43 3.98 10.58
CA ILE A 179 0.68 4.93 10.43
C ILE A 179 0.37 5.92 9.31
N TRP A 180 -0.05 5.41 8.16
CA TRP A 180 -0.38 6.20 6.97
C TRP A 180 -1.49 7.21 7.24
N VAL A 181 -2.60 6.80 7.89
CA VAL A 181 -3.71 7.69 8.25
C VAL A 181 -3.27 8.74 9.27
N ALA A 182 -2.51 8.34 10.29
CA ALA A 182 -2.04 9.26 11.33
C ALA A 182 -1.14 10.37 10.76
N VAL A 183 -0.25 10.05 9.82
CA VAL A 183 0.69 11.03 9.22
C VAL A 183 0.02 11.86 8.13
N ARG A 184 -0.89 11.28 7.36
CA ARG A 184 -1.62 11.98 6.30
C ARG A 184 -2.75 12.88 6.85
N GLY A 185 -3.31 12.52 7.99
CA GLY A 185 -4.43 13.22 8.61
C GLY A 185 -5.81 12.78 8.11
N SER A 186 -5.90 11.87 7.14
CA SER A 186 -7.17 11.32 6.64
C SER A 186 -6.97 9.99 5.93
N ALA A 187 -8.01 9.15 5.89
CA ALA A 187 -8.06 7.89 5.14
C ALA A 187 -8.49 8.07 3.67
N VAL A 188 -8.85 9.26 3.24
CA VAL A 188 -9.39 9.62 1.90
C VAL A 188 -8.72 10.87 1.35
#